data_ca29ff7cee5a9e66eed0f67d7e9cae3e
#
_entry.id   ca29ff7cee5a9e66eed0f67d7e9cae3e
#
_cell.length_a   1.000
_cell.length_b   1.000
_cell.length_c   1.000
_cell.angle_alpha   90.00
_cell.angle_beta   90.00
_cell.angle_gamma   90.00
#
_symmetry.space_group_name_H-M   'P 1'
#
loop_
_entity.id
_entity.type
_entity.pdbx_description
1 polymer ?
#
loop_
_entity_poly.entity_id
_entity_poly.type
_entity_poly.pdbx_seq_one_letter_code
_entity_poly.pdbx_strand_id
1 'polypeptide(L)'
;MKTVWLWLMLAGVFICRETSAQVWLKTEYIGSSGFRDADNKKVGGKGDMKVIQGGVNIPVSMKMDENNHPTAWMVGLGASYASMDNKDLSEYMESQIFNAQLAVSYIRPLSKRWSLLASAGVGLFMNTGSLAYARWDHVMGVGMAAAIWHLRDNLDLGMGVALNTSFGYPMVFPALFVDWRLEGRYMVNVSMMDGVEISGGMQLHKLLRLKLVGSMNGMLAFVERDGKDKI
;
A
#
# COMPACT_ATOMS: atom_id res chain seq x y z
N MET A 1 21.16 26.51 5.59
CA MET A 1 20.97 25.12 5.12
C MET A 1 19.51 24.71 4.87
N LYS A 2 18.50 25.23 5.60
CA LYS A 2 17.07 24.84 5.42
C LYS A 2 16.47 25.31 4.08
N THR A 3 16.93 26.39 3.49
CA THR A 3 16.44 26.94 2.22
C THR A 3 16.88 26.14 0.99
N VAL A 4 18.03 25.50 1.03
CA VAL A 4 18.57 24.71 -0.12
C VAL A 4 17.73 23.44 -0.34
N TRP A 5 17.24 22.81 0.72
CA TRP A 5 16.37 21.64 0.64
C TRP A 5 14.98 21.96 0.06
N LEU A 6 14.46 23.14 0.36
CA LEU A 6 13.19 23.60 -0.22
C LEU A 6 13.28 23.81 -1.73
N TRP A 7 14.42 24.36 -2.21
CA TRP A 7 14.67 24.57 -3.63
C TRP A 7 14.94 23.26 -4.38
N LEU A 8 15.56 22.27 -3.73
CA LEU A 8 15.74 20.93 -4.31
C LEU A 8 14.40 20.18 -4.43
N MET A 9 13.51 20.31 -3.45
CA MET A 9 12.14 19.76 -3.57
C MET A 9 11.33 20.47 -4.67
N LEU A 10 11.41 21.81 -4.75
CA LEU A 10 10.75 22.57 -5.82
C LEU A 10 11.33 22.27 -7.21
N ALA A 11 12.66 22.12 -7.34
CA ALA A 11 13.28 21.78 -8.61
C ALA A 11 12.89 20.38 -9.08
N GLY A 12 12.69 19.40 -8.17
CA GLY A 12 12.19 18.07 -8.51
C GLY A 12 10.79 18.07 -9.13
N VAL A 13 9.94 19.03 -8.77
CA VAL A 13 8.58 19.17 -9.30
C VAL A 13 8.58 19.74 -10.74
N PHE A 14 9.60 20.51 -11.12
CA PHE A 14 9.65 21.16 -12.44
C PHE A 14 10.28 20.32 -13.56
N ILE A 15 10.91 19.19 -13.26
CA ILE A 15 11.59 18.34 -14.27
C ILE A 15 10.64 17.32 -14.92
N CYS A 16 9.46 17.10 -14.37
CA CYS A 16 8.44 16.18 -14.92
C CYS A 16 7.57 16.85 -15.99
N ARG A 17 8.13 17.08 -17.16
CA ARG A 17 7.37 17.48 -18.35
C ARG A 17 6.72 16.26 -18.99
N GLU A 18 5.61 15.78 -18.64
CA GLU A 18 4.80 14.69 -19.26
C GLU A 18 4.58 13.43 -18.43
N THR A 19 5.13 13.30 -17.23
CA THR A 19 4.81 12.18 -16.34
C THR A 19 3.91 12.65 -15.21
N SER A 20 2.66 12.22 -15.19
CA SER A 20 1.72 12.53 -14.10
C SER A 20 2.11 11.74 -12.85
N ALA A 21 2.93 12.33 -11.99
CA ALA A 21 3.16 11.79 -10.65
C ALA A 21 1.82 11.75 -9.89
N GLN A 22 1.49 10.61 -9.32
CA GLN A 22 0.30 10.46 -8.49
C GLN A 22 0.70 10.58 -7.03
N VAL A 23 0.16 11.60 -6.36
CA VAL A 23 0.28 11.78 -4.91
C VAL A 23 -1.04 11.41 -4.27
N TRP A 24 -0.98 10.64 -3.19
CA TRP A 24 -2.15 10.28 -2.41
C TRP A 24 -1.90 10.48 -0.92
N LEU A 25 -2.95 10.80 -0.19
CA LEU A 25 -2.96 10.91 1.25
C LEU A 25 -4.25 10.28 1.78
N LYS A 26 -4.13 9.48 2.83
CA LYS A 26 -5.25 8.83 3.50
C LYS A 26 -5.09 9.02 5.00
N THR A 27 -6.19 9.34 5.68
CA THR A 27 -6.27 9.39 7.13
C THR A 27 -7.40 8.51 7.59
N GLU A 28 -7.17 7.76 8.67
CA GLU A 28 -8.16 6.88 9.26
C GLU A 28 -8.22 7.11 10.76
N TYR A 29 -9.40 7.02 11.32
CA TYR A 29 -9.63 7.06 12.75
C TYR A 29 -10.50 5.87 13.14
N ILE A 30 -9.96 5.02 14.00
CA ILE A 30 -10.71 3.93 14.62
C ILE A 30 -11.06 4.38 16.02
N GLY A 31 -12.35 4.60 16.25
CA GLY A 31 -12.88 5.11 17.51
C GLY A 31 -12.63 4.18 18.67
N SER A 32 -12.64 4.73 19.88
CA SER A 32 -12.34 4.01 21.11
C SER A 32 -13.23 2.79 21.28
N SER A 33 -12.62 1.61 21.40
CA SER A 33 -13.29 0.34 21.65
C SER A 33 -12.65 -0.41 22.81
N GLY A 34 -13.45 -1.25 23.49
CA GLY A 34 -12.94 -2.11 24.57
C GLY A 34 -12.18 -3.31 24.03
N PHE A 35 -11.13 -3.71 24.75
CA PHE A 35 -10.35 -4.91 24.41
C PHE A 35 -11.10 -6.19 24.78
N ARG A 36 -10.82 -7.25 24.00
CA ARG A 36 -11.37 -8.60 24.20
C ARG A 36 -10.25 -9.62 24.11
N ASP A 37 -10.36 -10.68 24.90
CA ASP A 37 -9.47 -11.84 24.81
C ASP A 37 -9.80 -12.77 23.63
N ALA A 38 -9.06 -13.85 23.50
CA ALA A 38 -9.28 -14.88 22.48
C ALA A 38 -10.67 -15.54 22.56
N ASP A 39 -11.27 -15.57 23.76
CA ASP A 39 -12.61 -16.07 24.00
C ASP A 39 -13.71 -15.03 23.80
N ASN A 40 -13.35 -13.85 23.24
CA ASN A 40 -14.26 -12.72 23.01
C ASN A 40 -14.83 -12.08 24.29
N LYS A 41 -14.22 -12.33 25.46
CA LYS A 41 -14.59 -11.71 26.73
C LYS A 41 -13.91 -10.35 26.87
N LYS A 42 -14.60 -9.39 27.47
CA LYS A 42 -14.03 -8.08 27.78
C LYS A 42 -12.94 -8.20 28.82
N VAL A 43 -11.74 -7.72 28.55
CA VAL A 43 -10.58 -7.75 29.46
C VAL A 43 -10.31 -6.41 30.14
N GLY A 44 -11.17 -5.42 29.94
CA GLY A 44 -10.97 -4.05 30.45
C GLY A 44 -10.18 -3.19 29.47
N GLY A 45 -10.03 -1.91 29.82
CA GLY A 45 -9.35 -0.93 28.98
C GLY A 45 -10.09 -0.53 27.72
N LYS A 46 -9.62 0.54 27.10
CA LYS A 46 -10.12 1.04 25.80
C LYS A 46 -8.94 1.57 25.02
N GLY A 47 -9.01 1.41 23.69
CA GLY A 47 -8.03 1.96 22.78
C GLY A 47 -8.67 2.63 21.59
N ASP A 48 -7.99 3.64 21.06
CA ASP A 48 -8.29 4.21 19.75
C ASP A 48 -7.04 4.20 18.88
N MET A 49 -7.22 4.32 17.58
CA MET A 49 -6.10 4.35 16.64
C MET A 49 -6.33 5.45 15.60
N LYS A 50 -5.28 6.22 15.36
CA LYS A 50 -5.20 7.23 14.29
C LYS A 50 -4.12 6.80 13.32
N VAL A 51 -4.46 6.74 12.05
CA VAL A 51 -3.52 6.38 10.99
C VAL A 51 -3.45 7.51 9.97
N ILE A 52 -2.25 7.88 9.58
CA ILE A 52 -1.98 8.73 8.43
C ILE A 52 -1.07 7.97 7.47
N GLN A 53 -1.44 7.93 6.21
CA GLN A 53 -0.70 7.26 5.16
C GLN A 53 -0.59 8.19 3.96
N GLY A 54 0.53 8.14 3.26
CA GLY A 54 0.71 8.93 2.06
C GLY A 54 1.80 8.35 1.18
N GLY A 55 1.76 8.72 -0.08
CA GLY A 55 2.77 8.24 -1.02
C GLY A 55 2.74 8.98 -2.33
N VAL A 56 3.76 8.69 -3.12
CA VAL A 56 3.92 9.19 -4.47
C VAL A 56 4.31 8.05 -5.39
N ASN A 57 3.65 7.97 -6.55
CA ASN A 57 4.01 7.07 -7.63
C ASN A 57 4.48 7.90 -8.82
N ILE A 58 5.72 7.70 -9.23
CA ILE A 58 6.37 8.44 -10.31
C ILE A 58 6.59 7.48 -11.48
N PRO A 59 5.89 7.65 -12.61
CA PRO A 59 6.21 6.93 -13.82
C PRO A 59 7.53 7.48 -14.39
N VAL A 60 8.58 6.65 -14.39
CA VAL A 60 9.90 7.00 -14.92
C VAL A 60 9.90 6.89 -16.43
N SER A 61 9.17 5.94 -16.97
CA SER A 61 8.99 5.72 -18.40
C SER A 61 7.62 5.11 -18.64
N MET A 62 6.91 5.62 -19.64
CA MET A 62 5.63 5.08 -20.05
C MET A 62 5.51 5.12 -21.57
N LYS A 63 5.14 4.01 -22.17
CA LYS A 63 4.82 3.88 -23.58
C LYS A 63 3.53 3.07 -23.71
N MET A 64 2.63 3.47 -24.58
CA MET A 64 1.43 2.70 -24.92
C MET A 64 1.66 1.93 -26.21
N ASP A 65 1.16 0.70 -26.26
CA ASP A 65 1.09 -0.08 -27.48
C ASP A 65 -0.17 0.28 -28.31
N GLU A 66 -0.31 -0.34 -29.48
CA GLU A 66 -1.46 -0.13 -30.37
C GLU A 66 -2.81 -0.56 -29.76
N ASN A 67 -2.80 -1.36 -28.70
CA ASN A 67 -3.98 -1.83 -27.99
C ASN A 67 -4.23 -1.05 -26.67
N ASN A 68 -3.56 0.10 -26.47
CA ASN A 68 -3.59 0.91 -25.24
C ASN A 68 -3.08 0.17 -23.98
N HIS A 69 -2.24 -0.85 -24.13
CA HIS A 69 -1.59 -1.47 -22.98
C HIS A 69 -0.26 -0.78 -22.67
N PRO A 70 -0.01 -0.40 -21.41
CA PRO A 70 1.18 0.32 -21.04
C PRO A 70 2.41 -0.59 -20.94
N THR A 71 3.55 -0.10 -21.44
CA THR A 71 4.87 -0.52 -20.97
C THR A 71 5.41 0.61 -20.11
N ALA A 72 5.57 0.37 -18.80
CA ALA A 72 5.97 1.43 -17.90
C ALA A 72 6.91 0.93 -16.80
N TRP A 73 7.84 1.81 -16.42
CA TRP A 73 8.59 1.74 -15.18
C TRP A 73 8.06 2.80 -14.23
N MET A 74 7.78 2.39 -13.00
CA MET A 74 7.27 3.27 -11.95
C MET A 74 8.12 3.14 -10.70
N VAL A 75 8.33 4.24 -10.00
CA VAL A 75 8.92 4.28 -8.67
C VAL A 75 7.86 4.76 -7.71
N GLY A 76 7.56 3.94 -6.70
CA GLY A 76 6.64 4.24 -5.63
C GLY A 76 7.38 4.50 -4.32
N LEU A 77 7.04 5.57 -3.63
CA LEU A 77 7.46 5.85 -2.27
C LEU A 77 6.20 6.04 -1.42
N GLY A 78 6.10 5.31 -0.33
CA GLY A 78 4.98 5.40 0.59
C GLY A 78 5.44 5.41 2.04
N ALA A 79 4.67 6.05 2.90
CA ALA A 79 4.86 5.98 4.34
C ALA A 79 3.51 5.94 5.04
N SER A 80 3.46 5.27 6.18
CA SER A 80 2.31 5.23 7.06
C SER A 80 2.75 5.35 8.52
N TYR A 81 1.96 6.06 9.30
CA TYR A 81 2.15 6.22 10.72
C TYR A 81 0.83 5.98 11.44
N ALA A 82 0.84 5.06 12.40
CA ALA A 82 -0.26 4.82 13.29
C ALA A 82 0.12 5.23 14.71
N SER A 83 -0.79 5.92 15.38
CA SER A 83 -0.72 6.24 16.82
C SER A 83 -1.90 5.60 17.51
N MET A 84 -1.62 4.80 18.53
CA MET A 84 -2.60 4.06 19.31
C MET A 84 -2.60 4.56 20.75
N ASP A 85 -3.77 4.93 21.27
CA ASP A 85 -3.97 5.23 22.69
C ASP A 85 -4.54 3.98 23.36
N ASN A 86 -3.64 3.18 23.93
CA ASN A 86 -3.97 1.89 24.57
C ASN A 86 -4.02 2.08 26.10
N LYS A 87 -4.97 2.85 26.60
CA LYS A 87 -5.16 3.04 28.04
C LYS A 87 -5.38 1.69 28.72
N ASP A 88 -4.72 1.50 29.85
CA ASP A 88 -4.77 0.31 30.70
C ASP A 88 -4.10 -0.97 30.14
N LEU A 89 -3.60 -0.97 28.89
CA LEU A 89 -2.86 -2.09 28.29
C LEU A 89 -1.54 -1.66 27.64
N SER A 90 -1.06 -0.46 27.94
CA SER A 90 0.15 0.11 27.31
C SER A 90 1.44 -0.69 27.55
N GLU A 91 1.49 -1.53 28.61
CA GLU A 91 2.63 -2.41 28.89
C GLU A 91 2.74 -3.57 27.89
N TYR A 92 1.61 -3.95 27.26
CA TYR A 92 1.54 -5.12 26.37
C TYR A 92 1.33 -4.77 24.90
N MET A 93 1.00 -3.52 24.60
CA MET A 93 0.66 -3.07 23.26
C MET A 93 1.51 -1.87 22.83
N GLU A 94 1.98 -1.91 21.61
CA GLU A 94 2.71 -0.78 21.02
C GLU A 94 1.80 0.45 20.90
N SER A 95 2.38 1.62 21.11
CA SER A 95 1.66 2.90 21.00
C SER A 95 1.81 3.55 19.63
N GLN A 96 2.79 3.11 18.85
CA GLN A 96 3.10 3.69 17.54
C GLN A 96 3.58 2.60 16.59
N ILE A 97 3.24 2.78 15.31
CA ILE A 97 3.80 1.99 14.21
C ILE A 97 4.16 2.96 13.09
N PHE A 98 5.37 2.84 12.57
CA PHE A 98 5.84 3.59 11.41
C PHE A 98 6.35 2.64 10.34
N ASN A 99 5.81 2.78 9.14
CA ASN A 99 6.25 2.03 7.97
C ASN A 99 6.60 3.01 6.85
N ALA A 100 7.72 2.76 6.16
CA ALA A 100 8.10 3.47 4.95
C ALA A 100 8.56 2.46 3.91
N GLN A 101 8.16 2.63 2.65
CA GLN A 101 8.44 1.68 1.58
C GLN A 101 8.89 2.41 0.33
N LEU A 102 9.87 1.83 -0.37
CA LEU A 102 10.32 2.22 -1.68
C LEU A 102 10.24 1.00 -2.59
N ALA A 103 9.55 1.13 -3.72
CA ALA A 103 9.40 0.04 -4.68
C ALA A 103 9.60 0.53 -6.12
N VAL A 104 10.11 -0.34 -6.96
CA VAL A 104 10.17 -0.18 -8.40
C VAL A 104 9.23 -1.21 -9.01
N SER A 105 8.36 -0.75 -9.89
CA SER A 105 7.40 -1.62 -10.59
C SER A 105 7.60 -1.50 -12.09
N TYR A 106 7.42 -2.61 -12.78
CA TYR A 106 7.49 -2.72 -14.22
C TYR A 106 6.25 -3.43 -14.75
N ILE A 107 5.58 -2.81 -15.69
CA ILE A 107 4.49 -3.42 -16.44
C ILE A 107 4.85 -3.48 -17.92
N ARG A 108 4.52 -4.60 -18.59
CA ARG A 108 4.77 -4.79 -20.02
C ARG A 108 3.70 -5.70 -20.63
N PRO A 109 3.12 -5.33 -21.79
CA PRO A 109 2.33 -6.26 -22.58
C PRO A 109 3.22 -7.37 -23.16
N LEU A 110 2.83 -8.61 -22.97
CA LEU A 110 3.46 -9.80 -23.58
C LEU A 110 2.75 -10.18 -24.88
N SER A 111 1.47 -9.89 -24.99
CA SER A 111 0.63 -10.10 -26.17
C SER A 111 -0.59 -9.18 -26.10
N LYS A 112 -1.46 -9.24 -27.11
CA LYS A 112 -2.74 -8.49 -27.11
C LYS A 112 -3.65 -8.79 -25.91
N ARG A 113 -3.45 -9.94 -25.25
CA ARG A 113 -4.30 -10.39 -24.13
C ARG A 113 -3.57 -10.57 -22.83
N TRP A 114 -2.25 -10.44 -22.80
CA TRP A 114 -1.47 -10.70 -21.60
C TRP A 114 -0.47 -9.59 -21.34
N SER A 115 -0.42 -9.15 -20.10
CA SER A 115 0.62 -8.27 -19.57
C SER A 115 1.33 -8.91 -18.39
N LEU A 116 2.59 -8.59 -18.21
CA LEU A 116 3.38 -8.93 -17.04
C LEU A 116 3.47 -7.68 -16.16
N LEU A 117 3.21 -7.87 -14.88
CA LEU A 117 3.50 -6.91 -13.82
C LEU A 117 4.55 -7.51 -12.90
N ALA A 118 5.62 -6.79 -12.65
CA ALA A 118 6.64 -7.16 -11.66
C ALA A 118 6.96 -5.96 -10.78
N SER A 119 7.19 -6.19 -9.51
CA SER A 119 7.57 -5.15 -8.54
C SER A 119 8.59 -5.70 -7.58
N ALA A 120 9.55 -4.87 -7.18
CA ALA A 120 10.51 -5.17 -6.14
C ALA A 120 10.77 -3.91 -5.31
N GLY A 121 10.95 -4.08 -4.01
CA GLY A 121 11.13 -2.96 -3.12
C GLY A 121 11.70 -3.35 -1.77
N VAL A 122 11.88 -2.33 -0.95
CA VAL A 122 12.30 -2.45 0.44
C VAL A 122 11.39 -1.62 1.31
N GLY A 123 11.13 -2.11 2.51
CA GLY A 123 10.34 -1.40 3.52
C GLY A 123 11.09 -1.32 4.84
N LEU A 124 10.91 -0.23 5.55
CA LEU A 124 11.34 -0.02 6.92
C LEU A 124 10.10 -0.09 7.81
N PHE A 125 10.14 -0.95 8.84
CA PHE A 125 8.99 -1.25 9.69
C PHE A 125 9.39 -1.11 11.15
N MET A 126 8.85 -0.10 11.83
CA MET A 126 9.27 0.25 13.19
C MET A 126 8.06 0.42 14.11
N ASN A 127 8.25 0.15 15.38
CA ASN A 127 7.30 0.41 16.46
C ASN A 127 7.43 1.83 17.05
N THR A 128 8.11 2.73 16.38
CA THR A 128 8.32 4.13 16.78
C THR A 128 8.33 5.05 15.58
N GLY A 129 7.85 6.28 15.73
CA GLY A 129 7.93 7.32 14.71
C GLY A 129 9.30 8.00 14.58
N SER A 130 10.28 7.65 15.41
CA SER A 130 11.61 8.28 15.40
C SER A 130 12.61 7.49 14.57
N LEU A 131 13.03 8.05 13.44
CA LEU A 131 14.04 7.47 12.55
C LEU A 131 15.42 7.28 13.22
N ALA A 132 15.65 7.88 14.41
CA ALA A 132 16.88 7.67 15.17
C ALA A 132 17.05 6.22 15.65
N TYR A 133 15.96 5.47 15.72
CA TYR A 133 15.95 4.05 16.12
C TYR A 133 15.89 3.10 14.91
N ALA A 134 16.06 3.60 13.69
CA ALA A 134 16.08 2.76 12.51
C ALA A 134 17.29 1.83 12.52
N ARG A 135 17.07 0.52 12.35
CA ARG A 135 18.08 -0.52 12.32
C ARG A 135 17.92 -1.36 11.03
N TRP A 136 18.97 -2.04 10.62
CA TRP A 136 18.94 -2.87 9.42
C TRP A 136 18.01 -4.08 9.53
N ASP A 137 17.80 -4.60 10.71
CA ASP A 137 16.85 -5.67 11.03
C ASP A 137 15.38 -5.24 10.90
N HIS A 138 15.08 -3.94 10.89
CA HIS A 138 13.77 -3.39 10.56
C HIS A 138 13.52 -3.26 9.04
N VAL A 139 14.52 -3.55 8.21
CA VAL A 139 14.42 -3.43 6.75
C VAL A 139 14.05 -4.77 6.14
N MET A 140 12.99 -4.78 5.35
CA MET A 140 12.47 -5.97 4.69
C MET A 140 12.38 -5.80 3.20
N GLY A 141 12.65 -6.90 2.48
CA GLY A 141 12.41 -6.99 1.05
C GLY A 141 10.97 -7.38 0.74
N VAL A 142 10.39 -6.75 -0.26
CA VAL A 142 9.09 -7.10 -0.82
C VAL A 142 9.23 -7.27 -2.33
N GLY A 143 8.45 -8.17 -2.91
CA GLY A 143 8.47 -8.39 -4.34
C GLY A 143 7.18 -9.01 -4.83
N MET A 144 6.86 -8.81 -6.09
CA MET A 144 5.67 -9.38 -6.72
C MET A 144 5.91 -9.62 -8.19
N ALA A 145 5.33 -10.70 -8.70
CA ALA A 145 5.21 -10.93 -10.14
C ALA A 145 3.83 -11.49 -10.44
N ALA A 146 3.13 -10.90 -11.39
CA ALA A 146 1.78 -11.28 -11.77
C ALA A 146 1.60 -11.22 -13.30
N ALA A 147 0.87 -12.19 -13.83
CA ALA A 147 0.35 -12.15 -15.18
C ALA A 147 -1.06 -11.56 -15.17
N ILE A 148 -1.32 -10.59 -16.02
CA ILE A 148 -2.62 -9.94 -16.18
C ILE A 148 -3.20 -10.38 -17.53
N TRP A 149 -4.37 -10.97 -17.49
CA TRP A 149 -5.12 -11.39 -18.66
C TRP A 149 -6.22 -10.38 -18.97
N HIS A 150 -6.10 -9.69 -20.08
CA HIS A 150 -7.12 -8.79 -20.64
C HIS A 150 -8.21 -9.63 -21.31
N LEU A 151 -9.19 -10.05 -20.50
CA LEU A 151 -10.25 -10.94 -20.95
C LEU A 151 -11.25 -10.23 -21.88
N ARG A 152 -11.54 -8.96 -21.55
CA ARG A 152 -12.38 -8.05 -22.32
C ARG A 152 -11.84 -6.63 -22.15
N ASP A 153 -12.26 -5.68 -22.97
CA ASP A 153 -11.85 -4.27 -22.86
C ASP A 153 -12.20 -3.65 -21.50
N ASN A 154 -13.11 -4.27 -20.77
CA ASN A 154 -13.59 -3.82 -19.47
C ASN A 154 -13.35 -4.84 -18.34
N LEU A 155 -12.58 -5.91 -18.57
CA LEU A 155 -12.33 -6.94 -17.57
C LEU A 155 -10.90 -7.47 -17.68
N ASP A 156 -10.10 -7.12 -16.66
CA ASP A 156 -8.76 -7.63 -16.46
C ASP A 156 -8.74 -8.59 -15.27
N LEU A 157 -8.12 -9.73 -15.45
CA LEU A 157 -7.88 -10.74 -14.42
C LEU A 157 -6.37 -10.89 -14.24
N GLY A 158 -5.90 -10.88 -13.01
CA GLY A 158 -4.48 -11.07 -12.71
C GLY A 158 -4.27 -12.19 -11.70
N MET A 159 -3.20 -12.92 -11.88
CA MET A 159 -2.70 -13.90 -10.93
C MET A 159 -1.18 -13.88 -10.86
N GLY A 160 -0.66 -14.12 -9.68
CA GLY A 160 0.78 -14.08 -9.47
C GLY A 160 1.18 -14.52 -8.10
N VAL A 161 2.38 -14.14 -7.73
CA VAL A 161 2.98 -14.41 -6.43
C VAL A 161 3.56 -13.11 -5.86
N ALA A 162 3.41 -12.94 -4.56
CA ALA A 162 4.04 -11.88 -3.79
C ALA A 162 5.03 -12.51 -2.79
N LEU A 163 6.22 -11.95 -2.70
CA LEU A 163 7.24 -12.31 -1.74
C LEU A 163 7.27 -11.24 -0.65
N ASN A 164 7.22 -11.67 0.59
CA ASN A 164 7.34 -10.79 1.74
C ASN A 164 8.29 -11.43 2.77
N THR A 165 9.23 -10.66 3.27
CA THR A 165 10.19 -11.10 4.28
C THR A 165 9.84 -10.62 5.70
N SER A 166 8.62 -10.10 5.90
CA SER A 166 8.18 -9.50 7.17
C SER A 166 8.15 -10.45 8.36
N PHE A 167 8.16 -11.74 8.12
CA PHE A 167 8.14 -12.75 9.18
C PHE A 167 9.54 -13.25 9.58
N GLY A 168 10.60 -12.50 9.24
CA GLY A 168 11.98 -12.90 9.49
C GLY A 168 12.51 -13.96 8.51
N TYR A 169 11.65 -14.49 7.63
CA TYR A 169 11.98 -15.39 6.54
C TYR A 169 11.12 -15.11 5.31
N PRO A 170 11.58 -15.40 4.09
CA PRO A 170 10.82 -15.14 2.89
C PRO A 170 9.58 -16.03 2.81
N MET A 171 8.41 -15.40 2.74
CA MET A 171 7.13 -16.08 2.52
C MET A 171 6.57 -15.70 1.16
N VAL A 172 5.98 -16.68 0.49
CA VAL A 172 5.32 -16.50 -0.80
C VAL A 172 3.81 -16.55 -0.62
N PHE A 173 3.13 -15.53 -1.09
CA PHE A 173 1.67 -15.41 -1.05
C PHE A 173 1.10 -15.39 -2.47
N PRO A 174 -0.10 -15.93 -2.69
CA PRO A 174 -0.82 -15.72 -3.95
C PRO A 174 -1.22 -14.24 -4.08
N ALA A 175 -1.00 -13.68 -5.26
CA ALA A 175 -1.50 -12.36 -5.64
C ALA A 175 -2.63 -12.55 -6.65
N LEU A 176 -3.80 -12.03 -6.35
CA LEU A 176 -4.98 -12.07 -7.21
C LEU A 176 -5.48 -10.65 -7.44
N PHE A 177 -5.89 -10.40 -8.67
CA PHE A 177 -6.38 -9.09 -9.09
C PHE A 177 -7.56 -9.28 -10.05
N VAL A 178 -8.59 -8.50 -9.87
CA VAL A 178 -9.72 -8.38 -10.80
C VAL A 178 -10.01 -6.90 -10.94
N ASP A 179 -9.93 -6.38 -12.15
CA ASP A 179 -10.45 -5.05 -12.48
C ASP A 179 -11.58 -5.22 -13.47
N TRP A 180 -12.80 -5.07 -12.97
CA TRP A 180 -14.00 -5.13 -13.79
C TRP A 180 -14.66 -3.76 -13.84
N ARG A 181 -14.56 -3.14 -14.98
CA ARG A 181 -15.17 -1.86 -15.30
C ARG A 181 -16.43 -2.09 -16.12
N LEU A 182 -17.60 -1.99 -15.49
CA LEU A 182 -18.85 -1.99 -16.23
C LEU A 182 -18.95 -0.72 -17.06
N GLU A 183 -19.18 -0.87 -18.37
CA GLU A 183 -19.44 0.25 -19.25
C GLU A 183 -20.73 0.97 -18.83
N GLY A 184 -20.65 2.31 -18.63
CA GLY A 184 -21.77 3.14 -18.26
C GLY A 184 -21.72 3.62 -16.81
N ARG A 185 -22.78 3.34 -16.05
CA ARG A 185 -23.07 3.95 -14.75
C ARG A 185 -22.38 3.27 -13.57
N TYR A 186 -22.00 2.01 -13.69
CA TYR A 186 -21.49 1.18 -12.60
C TYR A 186 -20.06 0.73 -12.84
N MET A 187 -19.33 0.54 -11.77
CA MET A 187 -17.98 -0.05 -11.79
C MET A 187 -17.80 -1.01 -10.61
N VAL A 188 -16.97 -2.02 -10.79
CA VAL A 188 -16.53 -2.95 -9.75
C VAL A 188 -15.03 -3.13 -9.88
N ASN A 189 -14.34 -3.14 -8.75
CA ASN A 189 -12.91 -3.46 -8.69
C ASN A 189 -12.62 -4.35 -7.49
N VAL A 190 -11.79 -5.36 -7.69
CA VAL A 190 -11.26 -6.24 -6.65
C VAL A 190 -9.75 -6.30 -6.81
N SER A 191 -9.03 -6.04 -5.75
CA SER A 191 -7.55 -6.12 -5.73
C SER A 191 -7.08 -6.85 -4.47
N MET A 192 -6.03 -7.65 -4.60
CA MET A 192 -5.38 -8.35 -3.50
C MET A 192 -3.85 -8.09 -3.48
N MET A 193 -3.39 -6.99 -4.05
CA MET A 193 -1.95 -6.72 -4.21
C MET A 193 -1.30 -6.18 -2.92
N ASP A 194 -1.94 -5.20 -2.26
CA ASP A 194 -1.45 -4.56 -1.03
C ASP A 194 -2.43 -4.76 0.14
N GLY A 195 -3.05 -5.93 0.24
CA GLY A 195 -4.19 -6.21 1.08
C GLY A 195 -5.38 -6.61 0.22
N VAL A 196 -6.54 -6.75 0.83
CA VAL A 196 -7.78 -7.04 0.10
C VAL A 196 -8.59 -5.76 -0.03
N GLU A 197 -8.86 -5.32 -1.25
CA GLU A 197 -9.79 -4.24 -1.55
C GLU A 197 -10.88 -4.72 -2.49
N ILE A 198 -12.13 -4.49 -2.10
CA ILE A 198 -13.29 -4.67 -2.95
C ILE A 198 -14.01 -3.34 -3.02
N SER A 199 -14.25 -2.84 -4.21
CA SER A 199 -14.95 -1.58 -4.38
C SER A 199 -16.01 -1.66 -5.48
N GLY A 200 -17.12 -1.00 -5.22
CA GLY A 200 -18.19 -0.79 -6.19
C GLY A 200 -18.50 0.70 -6.31
N GLY A 201 -18.78 1.16 -7.50
CA GLY A 201 -19.07 2.57 -7.72
C GLY A 201 -20.19 2.79 -8.70
N MET A 202 -20.80 3.98 -8.59
CA MET A 202 -21.85 4.44 -9.47
C MET A 202 -21.64 5.92 -9.82
N GLN A 203 -21.76 6.23 -11.10
CA GLN A 203 -21.75 7.61 -11.55
C GLN A 203 -23.18 8.18 -11.44
N LEU A 204 -23.37 9.11 -10.51
CA LEU A 204 -24.67 9.78 -10.28
C LEU A 204 -24.88 10.95 -11.24
N HIS A 205 -23.81 11.67 -11.53
CA HIS A 205 -23.79 12.82 -12.43
C HIS A 205 -22.44 12.90 -13.14
N LYS A 206 -22.32 13.68 -14.22
CA LYS A 206 -21.03 13.86 -14.95
C LYS A 206 -19.87 14.28 -14.03
N LEU A 207 -20.17 15.02 -12.95
CA LEU A 207 -19.23 15.54 -11.98
C LEU A 207 -19.30 14.83 -10.62
N LEU A 208 -20.19 13.85 -10.43
CA LEU A 208 -20.41 13.20 -9.14
C LEU A 208 -20.40 11.69 -9.29
N ARG A 209 -19.46 11.06 -8.57
CA ARG A 209 -19.31 9.61 -8.47
C ARG A 209 -19.42 9.19 -7.01
N LEU A 210 -20.26 8.20 -6.74
CA LEU A 210 -20.29 7.51 -5.46
C LEU A 210 -19.49 6.22 -5.56
N LYS A 211 -18.54 6.01 -4.64
CA LYS A 211 -17.76 4.77 -4.54
C LYS A 211 -17.88 4.23 -3.12
N LEU A 212 -18.25 2.96 -2.98
CA LEU A 212 -18.17 2.20 -1.74
C LEU A 212 -16.94 1.31 -1.81
N VAL A 213 -16.12 1.36 -0.78
CA VAL A 213 -14.87 0.61 -0.69
C VAL A 213 -14.87 -0.17 0.61
N GLY A 214 -14.69 -1.50 0.50
CA GLY A 214 -14.33 -2.37 1.61
C GLY A 214 -12.86 -2.75 1.47
N SER A 215 -12.05 -2.45 2.46
CA SER A 215 -10.64 -2.81 2.44
C SER A 215 -10.23 -3.49 3.74
N MET A 216 -9.33 -4.47 3.62
CA MET A 216 -8.69 -5.14 4.74
C MET A 216 -7.18 -4.96 4.57
N ASN A 217 -6.61 -4.07 5.37
CA ASN A 217 -5.19 -3.76 5.36
C ASN A 217 -4.62 -4.02 6.76
N GLY A 218 -3.34 -4.42 6.82
CA GLY A 218 -2.59 -4.57 8.05
C GLY A 218 -1.39 -3.63 8.08
N MET A 219 -0.98 -3.25 9.28
CA MET A 219 0.32 -2.63 9.52
C MET A 219 1.16 -3.60 10.35
N LEU A 220 2.45 -3.60 10.11
CA LEU A 220 3.40 -4.47 10.77
C LEU A 220 4.49 -3.63 11.39
N ALA A 221 4.98 -4.04 12.57
CA ALA A 221 6.16 -3.45 13.18
C ALA A 221 7.01 -4.54 13.83
N PHE A 222 8.32 -4.37 13.81
CA PHE A 222 9.21 -5.17 14.64
C PHE A 222 9.23 -4.61 16.05
N VAL A 223 9.08 -5.49 17.02
CA VAL A 223 9.09 -5.19 18.45
C VAL A 223 10.23 -5.96 19.08
N GLU A 224 11.18 -5.24 19.67
CA GLU A 224 12.23 -5.84 20.48
C GLU A 224 11.65 -6.19 21.86
N ARG A 225 11.59 -7.49 22.18
CA ARG A 225 11.15 -7.99 23.47
C ARG A 225 12.19 -8.99 23.99
N ASP A 226 12.68 -8.77 25.21
CA ASP A 226 13.72 -9.61 25.84
C ASP A 226 15.03 -9.73 25.02
N GLY A 227 15.44 -8.65 24.34
CA GLY A 227 16.66 -8.61 23.52
C GLY A 227 16.57 -9.45 22.23
N LYS A 228 15.37 -9.84 21.81
CA LYS A 228 15.11 -10.52 20.53
C LYS A 228 13.99 -9.81 19.79
N ASP A 229 14.24 -9.51 18.52
CA ASP A 229 13.21 -8.97 17.65
C ASP A 229 12.11 -10.03 17.47
N LYS A 230 10.87 -9.64 17.75
CA LYS A 230 9.65 -10.43 17.49
C LYS A 230 8.73 -9.62 16.60
N ILE A 231 8.02 -10.30 15.73
CA ILE A 231 7.01 -9.74 14.83
C ILE A 231 5.63 -9.88 15.49
#